data_508ab6e70e7518d478261708570a0ee7
#
_entry.id   508ab6e70e7518d478261708570a0ee7
#
_cell.length_a   1.000
_cell.length_b   1.000
_cell.length_c   1.000
_cell.angle_alpha   90.00
_cell.angle_beta   90.00
_cell.angle_gamma   90.00
#
_symmetry.space_group_name_H-M   'P 1'
#
loop_
_entity.id
_entity.type
_entity.pdbx_description
1 polymer ?
#
loop_
_entity_poly.entity_id
_entity_poly.type
_entity_poly.pdbx_seq_one_letter_code
_entity_poly.pdbx_strand_id
1 'polypeptide(L)'
;MQNFFDFTGKVVLVTGASSGIGRATAELFGRCGASVAVTYLNNKSGADATVAAIATNGQKGLALRADFSNNSEIEHTIGEVETGLGPVDILINNAGSLVERLKTLELTEQRWNEVMNLNATSAFFAAKAVIPKMLEKGSGVIVNVTSIAARNGGALGSIHYSSAKAAILTMTKGLAKEFAAQGIRINAISPGVIDTPYHETFTTPEVMQNLRKAIPMGREGRPDEVASVIAFLASDASSYLCGETIEVNGGLLMD
;
A
#
# COMPACT_ATOMS: atom_id res chain seq x y z
N MET A 1 29.65 5.37 3.25
CA MET A 1 28.35 5.96 2.92
C MET A 1 27.28 5.22 3.71
N GLN A 2 26.37 5.93 4.38
CA GLN A 2 25.27 5.31 5.10
C GLN A 2 24.33 4.65 4.08
N ASN A 3 24.01 3.36 4.26
CA ASN A 3 23.03 2.68 3.44
C ASN A 3 21.62 2.99 3.98
N PHE A 4 20.94 3.95 3.39
CA PHE A 4 19.59 4.35 3.84
C PHE A 4 18.51 3.28 3.62
N PHE A 5 18.78 2.29 2.78
CA PHE A 5 17.87 1.17 2.50
C PHE A 5 18.25 -0.11 3.24
N ASP A 6 18.84 0.01 4.41
CA ASP A 6 19.10 -1.12 5.31
C ASP A 6 17.92 -1.28 6.27
N PHE A 7 17.16 -2.36 6.09
CA PHE A 7 16.02 -2.73 6.95
C PHE A 7 16.31 -3.99 7.76
N THR A 8 17.61 -4.32 7.97
CA THR A 8 18.03 -5.47 8.77
C THR A 8 17.42 -5.41 10.18
N GLY A 9 16.80 -6.51 10.60
CA GLY A 9 16.12 -6.62 11.88
C GLY A 9 14.75 -5.95 11.98
N LYS A 10 14.25 -5.37 10.89
CA LYS A 10 12.90 -4.80 10.83
C LYS A 10 11.87 -5.84 10.40
N VAL A 11 10.68 -5.76 10.98
CA VAL A 11 9.50 -6.50 10.57
C VAL A 11 8.60 -5.59 9.74
N VAL A 12 8.35 -5.99 8.50
CA VAL A 12 7.51 -5.24 7.54
C VAL A 12 6.25 -6.03 7.23
N LEU A 13 5.09 -5.41 7.38
CA LEU A 13 3.81 -5.96 6.91
C LEU A 13 3.39 -5.23 5.63
N VAL A 14 3.23 -5.97 4.53
CA VAL A 14 2.71 -5.45 3.27
C VAL A 14 1.37 -6.08 2.97
N THR A 15 0.30 -5.30 2.99
CA THR A 15 -1.04 -5.80 2.70
C THR A 15 -1.28 -5.93 1.19
N GLY A 16 -1.94 -7.03 0.75
CA GLY A 16 -2.23 -7.25 -0.67
C GLY A 16 -0.98 -7.46 -1.53
N ALA A 17 0.00 -8.26 -1.03
CA ALA A 17 1.32 -8.38 -1.64
C ALA A 17 1.52 -9.67 -2.48
N SER A 18 0.45 -10.25 -2.99
CA SER A 18 0.51 -11.39 -3.91
C SER A 18 0.81 -11.01 -5.37
N SER A 19 0.76 -9.72 -5.71
CA SER A 19 1.01 -9.21 -7.07
C SER A 19 1.32 -7.71 -7.08
N GLY A 20 1.67 -7.16 -8.22
CA GLY A 20 1.77 -5.73 -8.50
C GLY A 20 2.71 -4.98 -7.55
N ILE A 21 2.27 -3.79 -7.12
CA ILE A 21 3.03 -2.89 -6.24
C ILE A 21 3.36 -3.57 -4.92
N GLY A 22 2.38 -4.26 -4.30
CA GLY A 22 2.59 -4.93 -3.02
C GLY A 22 3.67 -5.99 -3.08
N ARG A 23 3.65 -6.85 -4.12
CA ARG A 23 4.69 -7.86 -4.35
C ARG A 23 6.06 -7.22 -4.53
N ALA A 24 6.19 -6.25 -5.44
CA ALA A 24 7.47 -5.56 -5.70
C ALA A 24 8.01 -4.90 -4.42
N THR A 25 7.13 -4.31 -3.61
CA THR A 25 7.47 -3.71 -2.32
C THR A 25 7.99 -4.75 -1.32
N ALA A 26 7.27 -5.86 -1.15
CA ALA A 26 7.67 -6.92 -0.23
C ALA A 26 9.03 -7.54 -0.62
N GLU A 27 9.22 -7.82 -1.92
CA GLU A 27 10.48 -8.33 -2.44
C GLU A 27 11.64 -7.33 -2.23
N LEU A 28 11.40 -6.01 -2.41
CA LEU A 28 12.41 -4.98 -2.16
C LEU A 28 12.83 -4.93 -0.70
N PHE A 29 11.88 -4.93 0.24
CA PHE A 29 12.18 -4.97 1.67
C PHE A 29 12.98 -6.23 2.06
N GLY A 30 12.62 -7.40 1.50
CA GLY A 30 13.40 -8.63 1.69
C GLY A 30 14.83 -8.50 1.18
N ARG A 31 15.05 -7.93 0.00
CA ARG A 31 16.41 -7.64 -0.52
C ARG A 31 17.20 -6.68 0.36
N CYS A 32 16.50 -5.79 1.06
CA CYS A 32 17.09 -4.81 1.97
C CYS A 32 17.18 -5.28 3.43
N GLY A 33 17.04 -6.58 3.69
CA GLY A 33 17.33 -7.18 5.00
C GLY A 33 16.14 -7.31 5.96
N ALA A 34 14.92 -6.93 5.55
CA ALA A 34 13.74 -7.06 6.41
C ALA A 34 13.16 -8.47 6.45
N SER A 35 12.58 -8.86 7.59
CA SER A 35 11.58 -9.93 7.65
C SER A 35 10.24 -9.38 7.18
N VAL A 36 9.56 -10.07 6.26
CA VAL A 36 8.37 -9.52 5.61
C VAL A 36 7.16 -10.43 5.71
N ALA A 37 6.07 -9.93 6.28
CA ALA A 37 4.75 -10.54 6.18
C ALA A 37 4.00 -9.99 4.97
N VAL A 38 3.37 -10.86 4.20
CA VAL A 38 2.55 -10.50 3.05
C VAL A 38 1.14 -11.04 3.24
N THR A 39 0.13 -10.24 2.94
CA THR A 39 -1.25 -10.73 2.96
C THR A 39 -1.79 -10.90 1.55
N TYR A 40 -2.72 -11.84 1.40
CA TYR A 40 -3.45 -12.10 0.17
C TYR A 40 -4.89 -12.53 0.48
N LEU A 41 -5.80 -12.34 -0.47
CA LEU A 41 -7.17 -12.85 -0.36
C LEU A 41 -7.34 -14.15 -1.17
N ASN A 42 -7.13 -14.11 -2.48
CA ASN A 42 -7.41 -15.22 -3.40
C ASN A 42 -6.16 -15.75 -4.11
N ASN A 43 -5.10 -14.96 -4.26
CA ASN A 43 -3.90 -15.35 -5.01
C ASN A 43 -2.81 -15.93 -4.09
N LYS A 44 -3.06 -17.16 -3.60
CA LYS A 44 -2.10 -17.87 -2.75
C LYS A 44 -0.76 -18.10 -3.46
N SER A 45 -0.80 -18.56 -4.71
CA SER A 45 0.42 -18.86 -5.47
C SER A 45 1.32 -17.65 -5.66
N GLY A 46 0.71 -16.46 -5.87
CA GLY A 46 1.45 -15.20 -5.95
C GLY A 46 2.08 -14.81 -4.60
N ALA A 47 1.37 -15.02 -3.49
CA ALA A 47 1.91 -14.77 -2.16
C ALA A 47 3.06 -15.73 -1.80
N ASP A 48 2.91 -17.02 -2.11
CA ASP A 48 3.96 -18.03 -1.93
C ASP A 48 5.21 -17.68 -2.76
N ALA A 49 5.05 -17.24 -4.01
CA ALA A 49 6.15 -16.79 -4.86
C ALA A 49 6.85 -15.53 -4.28
N THR A 50 6.09 -14.60 -3.70
CA THR A 50 6.65 -13.43 -3.02
C THR A 50 7.50 -13.83 -1.82
N VAL A 51 6.99 -14.74 -0.98
CA VAL A 51 7.73 -15.26 0.18
C VAL A 51 8.98 -16.03 -0.25
N ALA A 52 8.89 -16.84 -1.31
CA ALA A 52 10.04 -17.54 -1.85
C ALA A 52 11.14 -16.55 -2.32
N ALA A 53 10.76 -15.45 -3.00
CA ALA A 53 11.70 -14.42 -3.40
C ALA A 53 12.37 -13.71 -2.20
N ILE A 54 11.64 -13.48 -1.11
CA ILE A 54 12.20 -12.94 0.14
C ILE A 54 13.23 -13.92 0.73
N ALA A 55 12.90 -15.21 0.77
CA ALA A 55 13.76 -16.25 1.33
C ALA A 55 15.07 -16.42 0.56
N THR A 56 15.11 -16.13 -0.76
CA THR A 56 16.36 -16.16 -1.54
C THR A 56 17.41 -15.16 -1.05
N ASN A 57 17.00 -14.13 -0.29
CA ASN A 57 17.89 -13.16 0.32
C ASN A 57 18.22 -13.50 1.79
N GLY A 58 17.90 -14.70 2.25
CA GLY A 58 18.17 -15.15 3.62
C GLY A 58 17.21 -14.56 4.66
N GLN A 59 16.15 -13.88 4.23
CA GLN A 59 15.19 -13.25 5.14
C GLN A 59 13.94 -14.11 5.37
N LYS A 60 13.26 -13.88 6.50
CA LYS A 60 12.01 -14.57 6.82
C LYS A 60 10.87 -13.95 6.06
N GLY A 61 10.09 -14.77 5.35
CA GLY A 61 8.83 -14.38 4.71
C GLY A 61 7.65 -15.14 5.35
N LEU A 62 6.51 -14.48 5.51
CA LEU A 62 5.27 -15.07 6.03
C LEU A 62 4.11 -14.69 5.12
N ALA A 63 3.40 -15.66 4.55
CA ALA A 63 2.20 -15.43 3.75
C ALA A 63 0.94 -15.74 4.55
N LEU A 64 0.05 -14.79 4.70
CA LEU A 64 -1.19 -14.92 5.46
C LEU A 64 -2.40 -14.62 4.56
N ARG A 65 -3.37 -15.55 4.57
CA ARG A 65 -4.66 -15.28 3.91
C ARG A 65 -5.52 -14.42 4.83
N ALA A 66 -5.95 -13.26 4.34
CA ALA A 66 -6.82 -12.38 5.10
C ALA A 66 -7.72 -11.54 4.19
N ASP A 67 -8.97 -11.42 4.55
CA ASP A 67 -9.90 -10.45 3.97
C ASP A 67 -9.81 -9.12 4.74
N PHE A 68 -9.10 -8.17 4.16
CA PHE A 68 -8.92 -6.85 4.77
C PHE A 68 -10.19 -5.97 4.72
N SER A 69 -11.28 -6.41 4.10
CA SER A 69 -12.59 -5.77 4.28
C SER A 69 -13.26 -6.14 5.61
N ASN A 70 -12.71 -7.12 6.33
CA ASN A 70 -13.18 -7.60 7.63
C ASN A 70 -12.22 -7.19 8.76
N ASN A 71 -12.65 -6.29 9.65
CA ASN A 71 -11.80 -5.75 10.72
C ASN A 71 -11.30 -6.84 11.69
N SER A 72 -12.09 -7.87 11.98
CA SER A 72 -11.65 -8.95 12.88
C SER A 72 -10.51 -9.79 12.27
N GLU A 73 -10.50 -9.96 10.94
CA GLU A 73 -9.40 -10.62 10.25
C GLU A 73 -8.13 -9.78 10.25
N ILE A 74 -8.25 -8.44 10.21
CA ILE A 74 -7.11 -7.52 10.29
C ILE A 74 -6.37 -7.68 11.62
N GLU A 75 -7.08 -7.61 12.73
CA GLU A 75 -6.50 -7.74 14.08
C GLU A 75 -5.87 -9.13 14.27
N HIS A 76 -6.57 -10.19 13.84
CA HIS A 76 -6.06 -11.55 13.90
C HIS A 76 -4.76 -11.70 13.10
N THR A 77 -4.75 -11.22 11.85
CA THR A 77 -3.58 -11.29 10.96
C THR A 77 -2.36 -10.58 11.54
N ILE A 78 -2.55 -9.39 12.14
CA ILE A 78 -1.46 -8.66 12.78
C ILE A 78 -0.92 -9.45 13.98
N GLY A 79 -1.78 -10.09 14.78
CA GLY A 79 -1.35 -10.99 15.86
C GLY A 79 -0.55 -12.20 15.35
N GLU A 80 -0.91 -12.77 14.19
CA GLU A 80 -0.13 -13.85 13.56
C GLU A 80 1.24 -13.34 13.08
N VAL A 81 1.32 -12.13 12.51
CA VAL A 81 2.60 -11.51 12.13
C VAL A 81 3.48 -11.31 13.35
N GLU A 82 2.95 -10.77 14.44
CA GLU A 82 3.69 -10.53 15.67
C GLU A 82 4.21 -11.84 16.28
N THR A 83 3.42 -12.91 16.22
CA THR A 83 3.81 -14.22 16.69
C THR A 83 4.91 -14.84 15.83
N GLY A 84 4.81 -14.71 14.51
CA GLY A 84 5.73 -15.37 13.56
C GLY A 84 7.03 -14.62 13.31
N LEU A 85 6.98 -13.27 13.28
CA LEU A 85 8.11 -12.43 12.89
C LEU A 85 8.51 -11.41 13.97
N GLY A 86 7.62 -11.07 14.88
CA GLY A 86 7.77 -10.01 15.88
C GLY A 86 6.92 -8.78 15.60
N PRO A 87 6.95 -7.78 16.49
CA PRO A 87 6.17 -6.55 16.34
C PRO A 87 6.45 -5.83 15.03
N VAL A 88 5.39 -5.35 14.37
CA VAL A 88 5.48 -4.64 13.08
C VAL A 88 6.19 -3.30 13.26
N ASP A 89 7.33 -3.13 12.60
CA ASP A 89 8.08 -1.86 12.55
C ASP A 89 7.56 -0.95 11.43
N ILE A 90 7.18 -1.55 10.30
CA ILE A 90 6.76 -0.84 9.10
C ILE A 90 5.49 -1.49 8.55
N LEU A 91 4.43 -0.70 8.42
CA LEU A 91 3.17 -1.10 7.79
C LEU A 91 3.03 -0.45 6.42
N ILE A 92 2.81 -1.26 5.39
CA ILE A 92 2.47 -0.78 4.05
C ILE A 92 1.01 -1.15 3.76
N ASN A 93 0.12 -0.17 3.85
CA ASN A 93 -1.28 -0.29 3.50
C ASN A 93 -1.44 -0.21 1.98
N ASN A 94 -1.28 -1.35 1.31
CA ASN A 94 -1.38 -1.48 -0.14
C ASN A 94 -2.65 -2.20 -0.60
N ALA A 95 -3.24 -3.08 0.22
CA ALA A 95 -4.49 -3.76 -0.13
C ALA A 95 -5.56 -2.77 -0.56
N GLY A 96 -6.22 -3.06 -1.67
CA GLY A 96 -7.29 -2.24 -2.21
C GLY A 96 -7.67 -2.64 -3.63
N SER A 97 -8.90 -2.36 -4.01
CA SER A 97 -9.44 -2.63 -5.34
C SER A 97 -10.57 -1.67 -5.66
N LEU A 98 -10.80 -1.47 -6.96
CA LEU A 98 -11.99 -0.84 -7.49
C LEU A 98 -13.23 -1.76 -7.37
N VAL A 99 -13.02 -3.08 -7.32
CA VAL A 99 -13.99 -4.15 -7.33
C VAL A 99 -14.78 -4.21 -8.65
N GLU A 100 -15.44 -3.11 -9.01
CA GLU A 100 -16.23 -3.02 -10.25
C GLU A 100 -16.36 -1.55 -10.68
N ARG A 101 -16.46 -1.30 -12.00
CA ARG A 101 -16.80 0.02 -12.53
C ARG A 101 -18.32 0.16 -12.64
N LEU A 102 -18.86 1.14 -11.92
CA LEU A 102 -20.30 1.45 -11.93
C LEU A 102 -20.52 2.96 -12.08
N LYS A 103 -21.41 3.35 -12.97
CA LYS A 103 -21.84 4.74 -13.06
C LYS A 103 -22.58 5.13 -11.79
N THR A 104 -22.56 6.42 -11.45
CA THR A 104 -23.11 6.93 -10.19
C THR A 104 -24.53 6.47 -9.90
N LEU A 105 -25.41 6.44 -10.93
CA LEU A 105 -26.80 6.03 -10.75
C LEU A 105 -27.00 4.50 -10.67
N GLU A 106 -25.99 3.71 -10.99
CA GLU A 106 -25.97 2.25 -10.90
C GLU A 106 -25.30 1.76 -9.61
N LEU A 107 -24.59 2.66 -8.91
CA LEU A 107 -23.82 2.34 -7.72
C LEU A 107 -24.75 2.12 -6.52
N THR A 108 -24.77 0.90 -6.01
CA THR A 108 -25.52 0.54 -4.82
C THR A 108 -24.80 0.92 -3.54
N GLU A 109 -25.56 1.11 -2.45
CA GLU A 109 -25.00 1.32 -1.10
C GLU A 109 -24.07 0.16 -0.69
N GLN A 110 -24.44 -1.08 -1.01
CA GLN A 110 -23.63 -2.26 -0.73
C GLN A 110 -22.26 -2.18 -1.40
N ARG A 111 -22.22 -1.85 -2.70
CA ARG A 111 -20.97 -1.74 -3.45
C ARG A 111 -20.11 -0.56 -2.99
N TRP A 112 -20.76 0.57 -2.68
CA TRP A 112 -20.08 1.71 -2.07
C TRP A 112 -19.36 1.31 -0.78
N ASN A 113 -20.08 0.67 0.15
CA ASN A 113 -19.55 0.26 1.44
C ASN A 113 -18.45 -0.80 1.31
N GLU A 114 -18.60 -1.75 0.39
CA GLU A 114 -17.57 -2.76 0.10
C GLU A 114 -16.25 -2.10 -0.33
N VAL A 115 -16.30 -1.15 -1.26
CA VAL A 115 -15.08 -0.48 -1.75
C VAL A 115 -14.48 0.44 -0.67
N MET A 116 -15.31 1.16 0.10
CA MET A 116 -14.83 1.96 1.23
C MET A 116 -14.17 1.07 2.28
N ASN A 117 -14.77 -0.06 2.63
CA ASN A 117 -14.22 -1.00 3.62
C ASN A 117 -12.89 -1.60 3.16
N LEU A 118 -12.84 -2.08 1.93
CA LEU A 118 -11.62 -2.71 1.38
C LEU A 118 -10.44 -1.72 1.26
N ASN A 119 -10.69 -0.45 0.98
CA ASN A 119 -9.62 0.53 0.74
C ASN A 119 -9.35 1.41 1.97
N ALA A 120 -10.32 2.21 2.42
CA ALA A 120 -10.10 3.23 3.46
C ALA A 120 -10.19 2.66 4.87
N THR A 121 -11.27 1.92 5.15
CA THR A 121 -11.53 1.36 6.49
C THR A 121 -10.44 0.36 6.87
N SER A 122 -10.05 -0.51 5.94
CA SER A 122 -8.97 -1.49 6.16
C SER A 122 -7.64 -0.84 6.53
N ALA A 123 -7.25 0.22 5.79
CA ALA A 123 -6.01 0.96 6.06
C ALA A 123 -6.02 1.62 7.45
N PHE A 124 -7.18 2.16 7.86
CA PHE A 124 -7.34 2.73 9.19
C PHE A 124 -7.20 1.67 10.30
N PHE A 125 -7.91 0.54 10.19
CA PHE A 125 -7.88 -0.49 11.23
C PHE A 125 -6.53 -1.21 11.28
N ALA A 126 -5.85 -1.41 10.15
CA ALA A 126 -4.49 -1.93 10.15
C ALA A 126 -3.52 -0.96 10.86
N ALA A 127 -3.60 0.34 10.57
CA ALA A 127 -2.81 1.35 11.28
C ALA A 127 -3.12 1.34 12.78
N LYS A 128 -4.40 1.36 13.15
CA LYS A 128 -4.85 1.31 14.55
C LYS A 128 -4.31 0.09 15.30
N ALA A 129 -4.22 -1.07 14.64
CA ALA A 129 -3.78 -2.30 15.29
C ALA A 129 -2.25 -2.35 15.52
N VAL A 130 -1.42 -1.75 14.63
CA VAL A 130 0.05 -1.75 14.81
C VAL A 130 0.55 -0.61 15.68
N ILE A 131 -0.15 0.53 15.74
CA ILE A 131 0.27 1.73 16.47
C ILE A 131 0.59 1.47 17.95
N PRO A 132 -0.18 0.69 18.73
CA PRO A 132 0.15 0.44 20.13
C PRO A 132 1.55 -0.11 20.34
N LYS A 133 1.99 -1.06 19.53
CA LYS A 133 3.36 -1.63 19.63
C LYS A 133 4.42 -0.66 19.11
N MET A 134 4.11 0.16 18.13
CA MET A 134 4.99 1.24 17.69
C MET A 134 5.18 2.30 18.80
N LEU A 135 4.11 2.63 19.54
CA LEU A 135 4.18 3.55 20.69
C LEU A 135 5.03 2.97 21.83
N GLU A 136 4.84 1.69 22.20
CA GLU A 136 5.68 1.02 23.19
C GLU A 136 7.18 1.08 22.83
N LYS A 137 7.48 1.00 21.53
CA LYS A 137 8.84 1.06 20.98
C LYS A 137 9.37 2.48 20.80
N GLY A 138 8.50 3.49 20.77
CA GLY A 138 8.85 4.89 20.47
C GLY A 138 9.28 5.10 19.00
N SER A 139 8.95 4.17 18.10
CA SER A 139 9.28 4.27 16.66
C SER A 139 8.37 3.41 15.80
N GLY A 140 8.03 3.90 14.63
CA GLY A 140 7.25 3.15 13.65
C GLY A 140 7.10 3.91 12.34
N VAL A 141 6.80 3.19 11.26
CA VAL A 141 6.51 3.81 9.97
C VAL A 141 5.26 3.19 9.35
N ILE A 142 4.37 4.04 8.85
CA ILE A 142 3.21 3.62 8.06
C ILE A 142 3.26 4.33 6.71
N VAL A 143 3.18 3.56 5.62
CA VAL A 143 3.07 4.10 4.26
C VAL A 143 1.75 3.64 3.65
N ASN A 144 0.90 4.59 3.31
CA ASN A 144 -0.40 4.33 2.71
C ASN A 144 -0.33 4.46 1.17
N VAL A 145 -0.84 3.46 0.46
CA VAL A 145 -0.95 3.51 -1.01
C VAL A 145 -2.33 4.08 -1.37
N THR A 146 -2.33 5.34 -1.81
CA THR A 146 -3.50 6.02 -2.35
C THR A 146 -3.56 5.90 -3.89
N SER A 147 -3.91 6.92 -4.62
CA SER A 147 -3.96 6.96 -6.09
C SER A 147 -4.13 8.40 -6.58
N ILE A 148 -3.68 8.72 -7.79
CA ILE A 148 -4.06 9.98 -8.44
C ILE A 148 -5.58 10.16 -8.54
N ALA A 149 -6.33 9.05 -8.55
CA ALA A 149 -7.80 9.08 -8.54
C ALA A 149 -8.38 9.82 -7.32
N ALA A 150 -7.65 9.84 -6.20
CA ALA A 150 -8.03 10.59 -4.99
C ALA A 150 -8.08 12.11 -5.22
N ARG A 151 -7.39 12.61 -6.24
CA ARG A 151 -7.21 14.04 -6.50
C ARG A 151 -7.97 14.51 -7.75
N ASN A 152 -8.08 13.65 -8.76
CA ASN A 152 -8.74 14.01 -10.02
C ASN A 152 -10.13 13.37 -10.18
N GLY A 153 -10.61 12.61 -9.18
CA GLY A 153 -11.91 11.92 -9.22
C GLY A 153 -11.89 10.57 -9.94
N GLY A 154 -10.74 10.19 -10.53
CA GLY A 154 -10.57 8.93 -11.23
C GLY A 154 -11.24 8.86 -12.59
N ALA A 155 -11.25 7.68 -13.20
CA ALA A 155 -11.94 7.43 -14.45
C ALA A 155 -13.45 7.23 -14.24
N LEU A 156 -14.23 7.31 -15.31
CA LEU A 156 -15.68 7.07 -15.26
C LEU A 156 -16.01 5.72 -14.58
N GLY A 157 -17.00 5.74 -13.70
CA GLY A 157 -17.43 4.56 -12.95
C GLY A 157 -16.51 4.18 -11.77
N SER A 158 -15.68 5.10 -11.27
CA SER A 158 -14.77 4.82 -10.13
C SER A 158 -14.93 5.77 -8.95
N ILE A 159 -16.05 6.49 -8.84
CA ILE A 159 -16.27 7.49 -7.79
C ILE A 159 -16.10 6.93 -6.37
N HIS A 160 -16.59 5.73 -6.08
CA HIS A 160 -16.45 5.04 -4.80
C HIS A 160 -14.98 4.75 -4.47
N TYR A 161 -14.19 4.30 -5.45
CA TYR A 161 -12.76 4.07 -5.29
C TYR A 161 -11.99 5.38 -5.08
N SER A 162 -12.27 6.39 -5.89
CA SER A 162 -11.63 7.71 -5.79
C SER A 162 -11.91 8.34 -4.42
N SER A 163 -13.17 8.23 -3.93
CA SER A 163 -13.56 8.70 -2.60
C SER A 163 -12.82 7.96 -1.49
N ALA A 164 -12.69 6.63 -1.58
CA ALA A 164 -11.94 5.84 -0.62
C ALA A 164 -10.45 6.22 -0.61
N LYS A 165 -9.84 6.41 -1.79
CA LYS A 165 -8.44 6.84 -1.90
C LYS A 165 -8.23 8.27 -1.41
N ALA A 166 -9.20 9.17 -1.56
CA ALA A 166 -9.18 10.52 -0.97
C ALA A 166 -9.31 10.48 0.56
N ALA A 167 -10.12 9.59 1.10
CA ALA A 167 -10.19 9.37 2.55
C ALA A 167 -8.82 8.96 3.13
N ILE A 168 -8.05 8.11 2.44
CA ILE A 168 -6.69 7.72 2.84
C ILE A 168 -5.75 8.94 2.88
N LEU A 169 -5.83 9.88 1.94
CA LEU A 169 -5.03 11.11 1.95
C LEU A 169 -5.25 11.91 3.23
N THR A 170 -6.51 12.15 3.58
CA THR A 170 -6.86 12.93 4.78
C THR A 170 -6.51 12.18 6.06
N MET A 171 -6.79 10.87 6.10
CA MET A 171 -6.44 9.99 7.21
C MET A 171 -4.92 9.99 7.46
N THR A 172 -4.09 9.93 6.43
CA THR A 172 -2.63 10.01 6.54
C THR A 172 -2.20 11.27 7.30
N LYS A 173 -2.76 12.42 6.95
CA LYS A 173 -2.45 13.70 7.62
C LYS A 173 -2.95 13.73 9.07
N GLY A 174 -4.14 13.18 9.34
CA GLY A 174 -4.71 13.09 10.68
C GLY A 174 -3.86 12.26 11.62
N LEU A 175 -3.57 11.02 11.20
CA LEU A 175 -2.71 10.12 11.98
C LEU A 175 -1.28 10.65 12.15
N ALA A 176 -0.71 11.28 11.12
CA ALA A 176 0.60 11.91 11.22
C ALA A 176 0.64 13.00 12.30
N LYS A 177 -0.37 13.88 12.36
CA LYS A 177 -0.47 14.92 13.40
C LYS A 177 -0.60 14.33 14.79
N GLU A 178 -1.31 13.21 14.93
CA GLU A 178 -1.56 12.57 16.22
C GLU A 178 -0.31 11.87 16.78
N PHE A 179 0.49 11.20 15.90
CA PHE A 179 1.53 10.28 16.35
C PHE A 179 2.98 10.71 16.04
N ALA A 180 3.20 11.81 15.29
CA ALA A 180 4.56 12.26 14.94
C ALA A 180 5.43 12.54 16.17
N ALA A 181 4.88 13.17 17.22
CA ALA A 181 5.62 13.49 18.45
C ALA A 181 6.03 12.24 19.23
N GLN A 182 5.41 11.09 18.98
CA GLN A 182 5.73 9.80 19.58
C GLN A 182 6.67 8.94 18.72
N GLY A 183 7.27 9.52 17.67
CA GLY A 183 8.26 8.84 16.83
C GLY A 183 7.65 7.96 15.72
N ILE A 184 6.36 8.08 15.43
CA ILE A 184 5.72 7.34 14.34
C ILE A 184 5.55 8.25 13.12
N ARG A 185 6.18 7.89 11.99
CA ARG A 185 6.05 8.60 10.72
C ARG A 185 4.96 7.96 9.86
N ILE A 186 4.05 8.76 9.36
CA ILE A 186 2.92 8.28 8.55
C ILE A 186 2.86 9.12 7.29
N ASN A 187 3.07 8.49 6.13
CA ASN A 187 3.09 9.13 4.84
C ASN A 187 2.26 8.33 3.83
N ALA A 188 2.06 8.88 2.66
CA ALA A 188 1.38 8.21 1.56
C ALA A 188 2.15 8.32 0.25
N ILE A 189 1.84 7.44 -0.68
CA ILE A 189 2.18 7.56 -2.09
C ILE A 189 0.90 7.62 -2.92
N SER A 190 0.98 8.30 -4.06
CA SER A 190 -0.12 8.45 -5.00
C SER A 190 0.33 7.94 -6.39
N PRO A 191 0.21 6.63 -6.65
CA PRO A 191 0.55 6.08 -7.95
C PRO A 191 -0.38 6.56 -9.05
N GLY A 192 0.18 6.76 -10.25
CA GLY A 192 -0.55 6.95 -11.48
C GLY A 192 -0.95 5.62 -12.13
N VAL A 193 -0.72 5.53 -13.44
CA VAL A 193 -0.92 4.30 -14.22
C VAL A 193 0.32 3.42 -14.07
N ILE A 194 0.18 2.30 -13.36
CA ILE A 194 1.27 1.36 -13.08
C ILE A 194 0.94 0.00 -13.71
N ASP A 195 1.90 -0.57 -14.41
CA ASP A 195 1.78 -1.89 -15.06
C ASP A 195 1.58 -3.00 -14.03
N THR A 196 0.32 -3.36 -13.79
CA THR A 196 -0.12 -4.31 -12.78
C THR A 196 -1.36 -5.06 -13.22
N PRO A 197 -1.69 -6.22 -12.64
CA PRO A 197 -2.94 -6.94 -12.93
C PRO A 197 -4.22 -6.13 -12.69
N TYR A 198 -4.17 -5.04 -11.93
CA TYR A 198 -5.27 -4.11 -11.79
C TYR A 198 -5.72 -3.54 -13.14
N HIS A 199 -4.78 -3.11 -13.98
CA HIS A 199 -5.10 -2.55 -15.29
C HIS A 199 -5.55 -3.62 -16.29
N GLU A 200 -5.04 -4.85 -16.17
CA GLU A 200 -5.52 -5.99 -16.98
C GLU A 200 -7.02 -6.24 -16.73
N THR A 201 -7.46 -6.06 -15.47
CA THR A 201 -8.85 -6.30 -15.07
C THR A 201 -9.77 -5.12 -15.40
N PHE A 202 -9.32 -3.86 -15.17
CA PHE A 202 -10.20 -2.70 -15.15
C PHE A 202 -9.96 -1.70 -16.29
N THR A 203 -9.04 -1.96 -17.22
CA THR A 203 -8.68 -1.00 -18.27
C THR A 203 -8.56 -1.70 -19.62
N THR A 204 -9.38 -1.28 -20.60
CA THR A 204 -9.27 -1.84 -21.97
C THR A 204 -7.96 -1.42 -22.63
N PRO A 205 -7.45 -2.19 -23.62
CA PRO A 205 -6.22 -1.84 -24.35
C PRO A 205 -6.30 -0.44 -25.01
N GLU A 206 -7.45 -0.04 -25.52
CA GLU A 206 -7.66 1.27 -26.13
C GLU A 206 -7.53 2.40 -25.08
N VAL A 207 -8.18 2.24 -23.92
CA VAL A 207 -8.07 3.20 -22.81
C VAL A 207 -6.63 3.28 -22.32
N MET A 208 -5.95 2.14 -22.21
CA MET A 208 -4.54 2.11 -21.82
C MET A 208 -3.65 2.87 -22.80
N GLN A 209 -3.87 2.71 -24.11
CA GLN A 209 -3.12 3.46 -25.13
C GLN A 209 -3.33 4.98 -24.99
N ASN A 210 -4.54 5.41 -24.68
CA ASN A 210 -4.85 6.82 -24.47
C ASN A 210 -4.21 7.36 -23.17
N LEU A 211 -4.20 6.57 -22.11
CA LEU A 211 -3.50 6.91 -20.87
C LEU A 211 -1.99 7.09 -21.10
N ARG A 212 -1.34 6.18 -21.85
CA ARG A 212 0.09 6.32 -22.20
C ARG A 212 0.40 7.63 -22.90
N LYS A 213 -0.48 8.06 -23.84
CA LYS A 213 -0.33 9.35 -24.54
C LYS A 213 -0.48 10.56 -23.62
N ALA A 214 -1.28 10.44 -22.56
CA ALA A 214 -1.51 11.49 -21.59
C ALA A 214 -0.39 11.60 -20.53
N ILE A 215 0.38 10.52 -20.32
CA ILE A 215 1.50 10.52 -19.37
C ILE A 215 2.68 11.26 -20.00
N PRO A 216 3.21 12.35 -19.41
CA PRO A 216 4.37 13.08 -19.96
C PRO A 216 5.61 12.22 -20.18
N MET A 217 5.86 11.22 -19.33
CA MET A 217 6.96 10.25 -19.53
C MET A 217 6.69 9.21 -20.63
N GLY A 218 5.50 9.22 -21.26
CA GLY A 218 5.15 8.40 -22.43
C GLY A 218 4.95 6.90 -22.16
N ARG A 219 4.93 6.47 -20.89
CA ARG A 219 4.78 5.08 -20.50
C ARG A 219 4.10 4.93 -19.13
N GLU A 220 3.61 3.75 -18.86
CA GLU A 220 3.23 3.36 -17.50
C GLU A 220 4.47 3.27 -16.59
N GLY A 221 4.25 3.50 -15.30
CA GLY A 221 5.24 3.16 -14.27
C GLY A 221 5.30 1.65 -14.04
N ARG A 222 6.45 1.17 -13.57
CA ARG A 222 6.61 -0.21 -13.13
C ARG A 222 6.36 -0.31 -11.61
N PRO A 223 5.92 -1.48 -11.12
CA PRO A 223 5.75 -1.72 -9.68
C PRO A 223 7.01 -1.46 -8.85
N ASP A 224 8.20 -1.75 -9.38
CA ASP A 224 9.48 -1.51 -8.71
C ASP A 224 9.81 -0.02 -8.55
N GLU A 225 9.36 0.84 -9.47
CA GLU A 225 9.52 2.29 -9.35
C GLU A 225 8.68 2.83 -8.18
N VAL A 226 7.47 2.30 -7.98
CA VAL A 226 6.62 2.64 -6.84
C VAL A 226 7.19 2.07 -5.53
N ALA A 227 7.65 0.82 -5.55
CA ALA A 227 8.26 0.16 -4.39
C ALA A 227 9.49 0.93 -3.88
N SER A 228 10.29 1.51 -4.76
CA SER A 228 11.45 2.31 -4.41
C SER A 228 11.08 3.57 -3.63
N VAL A 229 9.97 4.24 -3.99
CA VAL A 229 9.47 5.41 -3.26
C VAL A 229 8.88 4.99 -1.90
N ILE A 230 8.20 3.84 -1.83
CA ILE A 230 7.73 3.28 -0.55
C ILE A 230 8.92 3.00 0.37
N ALA A 231 9.98 2.36 -0.12
CA ALA A 231 11.18 2.08 0.66
C ALA A 231 11.87 3.38 1.13
N PHE A 232 11.94 4.42 0.27
CA PHE A 232 12.42 5.74 0.67
C PHE A 232 11.60 6.31 1.83
N LEU A 233 10.27 6.30 1.75
CA LEU A 233 9.40 6.79 2.83
C LEU A 233 9.51 5.96 4.11
N ALA A 234 9.87 4.69 3.99
CA ALA A 234 10.10 3.82 5.15
C ALA A 234 11.48 3.99 5.79
N SER A 235 12.45 4.54 5.06
CA SER A 235 13.85 4.66 5.48
C SER A 235 14.14 5.94 6.27
N ASP A 236 15.33 6.01 6.88
CA ASP A 236 15.83 7.20 7.57
C ASP A 236 16.11 8.37 6.61
N ALA A 237 16.24 8.14 5.30
CA ALA A 237 16.39 9.19 4.31
C ALA A 237 15.17 10.14 4.26
N SER A 238 14.02 9.69 4.76
CA SER A 238 12.78 10.47 4.89
C SER A 238 12.42 10.81 6.34
N SER A 239 13.39 10.85 7.24
CA SER A 239 13.18 11.05 8.69
C SER A 239 12.43 12.33 9.06
N TYR A 240 12.44 13.35 8.20
CA TYR A 240 11.71 14.60 8.43
C TYR A 240 10.43 14.73 7.60
N LEU A 241 10.00 13.65 6.91
CA LEU A 241 8.72 13.60 6.19
C LEU A 241 7.65 12.93 7.05
N CYS A 242 6.56 13.66 7.32
CA CYS A 242 5.41 13.16 8.05
C CYS A 242 4.12 13.85 7.57
N GLY A 243 3.11 13.07 7.22
CA GLY A 243 1.85 13.57 6.66
C GLY A 243 1.89 13.90 5.16
N GLU A 244 2.99 13.58 4.48
CA GLU A 244 3.19 13.88 3.07
C GLU A 244 2.60 12.80 2.16
N THR A 245 2.28 13.22 0.93
CA THR A 245 1.88 12.30 -0.16
C THR A 245 2.77 12.54 -1.35
N ILE A 246 3.54 11.52 -1.75
CA ILE A 246 4.42 11.60 -2.92
C ILE A 246 3.70 11.07 -4.15
N GLU A 247 3.62 11.89 -5.19
CA GLU A 247 3.10 11.51 -6.49
C GLU A 247 4.11 10.64 -7.26
N VAL A 248 3.65 9.47 -7.75
CA VAL A 248 4.45 8.52 -8.53
C VAL A 248 3.69 8.20 -9.81
N ASN A 249 3.63 9.16 -10.75
CA ASN A 249 2.64 9.13 -11.84
C ASN A 249 3.20 9.54 -13.22
N GLY A 250 4.52 9.67 -13.37
CA GLY A 250 5.15 10.04 -14.65
C GLY A 250 4.78 11.44 -15.16
N GLY A 251 4.32 12.32 -14.26
CA GLY A 251 3.88 13.67 -14.59
C GLY A 251 2.41 13.77 -15.01
N LEU A 252 1.62 12.67 -14.90
CA LEU A 252 0.20 12.68 -15.28
C LEU A 252 -0.64 13.64 -14.43
N LEU A 253 -0.24 13.86 -13.19
CA LEU A 253 -0.79 14.86 -12.28
C LEU A 253 0.37 15.60 -11.62
N MET A 254 0.34 16.93 -11.69
CA MET A 254 1.29 17.82 -11.04
C MET A 254 0.52 18.82 -10.16
N ASP A 255 1.09 19.22 -9.03
CA ASP A 255 0.58 20.29 -8.15
C ASP A 255 1.05 21.65 -8.60
#